data_bd497c03c24bc27c3f96410411056b43
#
_entry.id   bd497c03c24bc27c3f96410411056b43
#
_cell.length_a   1.000
_cell.length_b   1.000
_cell.length_c   1.000
_cell.angle_alpha   90.00
_cell.angle_beta   90.00
_cell.angle_gamma   90.00
#
_symmetry.space_group_name_H-M   'P 1'
#
loop_
_entity.id
_entity.type
_entity.pdbx_description
1 polymer ?
#
loop_
_entity_poly.entity_id
_entity_poly.type
_entity_poly.pdbx_seq_one_letter_code
_entity_poly.pdbx_strand_id
1 'polypeptide(L)'
;MSIISTDMAKAKTLHRNAIRFQTTAKLEELDIEFQKALETGASTTDIVAKKQALRDAPADSAIEAASTEAELKAQWNTSILGTSPYS
;
A
#
# COMPACT_ATOMS: atom_id res chain seq x y z
N MET A 1 1.34 -28.27 9.72
CA MET A 1 0.73 -27.59 10.88
C MET A 1 -0.28 -26.57 10.40
N SER A 2 -1.55 -26.91 10.59
CA SER A 2 -2.64 -26.06 10.14
C SER A 2 -2.67 -24.69 10.86
N ILE A 3 -2.22 -24.66 12.11
CA ILE A 3 -2.18 -23.41 12.89
C ILE A 3 -1.26 -22.38 12.23
N ILE A 4 -0.09 -22.80 11.77
CA ILE A 4 0.88 -21.92 11.11
C ILE A 4 0.29 -21.37 9.80
N SER A 5 -0.34 -22.25 9.00
CA SER A 5 -0.98 -21.83 7.76
C SER A 5 -2.11 -20.84 8.02
N THR A 6 -2.91 -21.08 9.05
CA THR A 6 -4.01 -20.21 9.44
C THR A 6 -3.47 -18.83 9.87
N ASP A 7 -2.38 -18.82 10.64
CA ASP A 7 -1.77 -17.57 11.10
C ASP A 7 -1.22 -16.76 9.93
N MET A 8 -0.60 -17.43 8.94
CA MET A 8 -0.09 -16.73 7.75
C MET A 8 -1.23 -16.14 6.91
N ALA A 9 -2.32 -16.86 6.73
CA ALA A 9 -3.47 -16.35 5.99
C ALA A 9 -4.03 -15.10 6.69
N LYS A 10 -4.16 -15.16 8.01
CA LYS A 10 -4.63 -14.04 8.81
C LYS A 10 -3.65 -12.88 8.77
N ALA A 11 -2.35 -13.16 8.86
CA ALA A 11 -1.30 -12.14 8.79
C ALA A 11 -1.34 -11.41 7.44
N LYS A 12 -1.53 -12.13 6.34
CA LYS A 12 -1.65 -11.53 5.01
C LYS A 12 -2.87 -10.63 4.91
N THR A 13 -4.00 -11.07 5.46
CA THR A 13 -5.23 -10.29 5.48
C THR A 13 -5.04 -8.98 6.26
N LEU A 14 -4.44 -9.06 7.44
CA LEU A 14 -4.16 -7.90 8.27
C LEU A 14 -3.17 -6.96 7.59
N HIS A 15 -2.16 -7.52 6.93
CA HIS A 15 -1.18 -6.74 6.19
C HIS A 15 -1.84 -5.95 5.05
N ARG A 16 -2.69 -6.63 4.26
CA ARG A 16 -3.43 -5.97 3.17
C ARG A 16 -4.36 -4.89 3.71
N ASN A 17 -5.01 -5.14 4.85
CA ASN A 17 -5.89 -4.15 5.45
C ASN A 17 -5.11 -2.92 5.92
N ALA A 18 -3.91 -3.11 6.48
CA ALA A 18 -3.03 -2.02 6.86
C ALA A 18 -2.61 -1.20 5.63
N ILE A 19 -2.29 -1.88 4.52
CA ILE A 19 -1.96 -1.22 3.26
C ILE A 19 -3.15 -0.41 2.76
N ARG A 20 -4.36 -0.99 2.77
CA ARG A 20 -5.57 -0.29 2.31
C ARG A 20 -5.87 0.93 3.14
N PHE A 21 -5.70 0.83 4.45
CA PHE A 21 -5.89 1.98 5.34
C PHE A 21 -4.95 3.11 4.98
N GLN A 22 -3.67 2.78 4.79
CA GLN A 22 -2.66 3.79 4.44
C GLN A 22 -2.86 4.32 3.02
N THR A 23 -3.25 3.46 2.06
CA THR A 23 -3.51 3.91 0.69
C THR A 23 -4.69 4.88 0.64
N THR A 24 -5.73 4.65 1.43
CA THR A 24 -6.86 5.56 1.49
C THR A 24 -6.43 6.95 1.94
N ALA A 25 -5.63 7.03 3.01
CA ALA A 25 -5.12 8.31 3.51
C ALA A 25 -4.23 9.00 2.47
N LYS A 26 -3.35 8.24 1.81
CA LYS A 26 -2.45 8.80 0.79
C LYS A 26 -3.21 9.24 -0.46
N LEU A 27 -4.23 8.50 -0.85
CA LEU A 27 -5.07 8.89 -2.00
C LEU A 27 -5.82 10.19 -1.73
N GLU A 28 -6.30 10.39 -0.51
CA GLU A 28 -6.95 11.65 -0.14
C GLU A 28 -5.98 12.83 -0.25
N GLU A 29 -4.74 12.66 0.21
CA GLU A 29 -3.70 13.69 0.06
C GLU A 29 -3.42 13.98 -1.42
N LEU A 30 -3.32 12.94 -2.24
CA LEU A 30 -3.04 13.08 -3.67
C LEU A 30 -4.21 13.71 -4.41
N ASP A 31 -5.45 13.48 -3.97
CA ASP A 31 -6.63 14.13 -4.55
C ASP A 31 -6.56 15.65 -4.35
N ILE A 32 -6.10 16.10 -3.19
CA ILE A 32 -5.90 17.53 -2.93
C ILE A 32 -4.80 18.10 -3.83
N GLU A 33 -3.68 17.38 -3.95
CA GLU A 33 -2.59 17.80 -4.83
C GLU A 33 -3.03 17.84 -6.29
N PHE A 34 -3.82 16.87 -6.72
CA PHE A 34 -4.37 16.82 -8.07
C PHE A 34 -5.23 18.05 -8.35
N GLN A 35 -6.12 18.37 -7.42
CA GLN A 35 -6.99 19.55 -7.55
C GLN A 35 -6.18 20.84 -7.66
N LYS A 36 -5.16 20.99 -6.81
CA LYS A 36 -4.28 22.16 -6.86
C LYS A 36 -3.52 22.25 -8.19
N ALA A 37 -3.05 21.10 -8.69
CA ALA A 37 -2.35 21.06 -9.98
C ALA A 37 -3.27 21.53 -11.11
N LEU A 38 -4.52 21.07 -11.11
CA LEU A 38 -5.51 21.51 -12.11
C LEU A 38 -5.74 23.01 -12.05
N GLU A 39 -5.87 23.56 -10.85
CA GLU A 39 -6.12 24.98 -10.64
C GLU A 39 -4.96 25.84 -11.09
N THR A 40 -3.73 25.37 -10.93
CA THR A 40 -2.52 26.11 -11.29
C THR A 40 -2.00 25.79 -12.68
N GLY A 41 -2.59 24.82 -13.37
CA GLY A 41 -2.12 24.37 -14.69
C GLY A 41 -0.86 23.53 -14.64
N ALA A 42 -0.50 23.00 -13.46
CA ALA A 42 0.67 22.13 -13.32
C ALA A 42 0.40 20.72 -13.85
N SER A 43 1.47 19.97 -14.12
CA SER A 43 1.34 18.58 -14.62
C SER A 43 0.77 17.68 -13.55
N THR A 44 -0.16 16.80 -13.95
CA THR A 44 -0.76 15.79 -13.07
C THR A 44 -0.19 14.40 -13.28
N THR A 45 0.75 14.24 -14.20
CA THR A 45 1.30 12.92 -14.59
C THR A 45 1.85 12.14 -13.41
N ASP A 46 2.70 12.77 -12.59
CA ASP A 46 3.31 12.12 -11.43
C ASP A 46 2.26 11.76 -10.38
N ILE A 47 1.28 12.63 -10.19
CA ILE A 47 0.20 12.41 -9.21
C ILE A 47 -0.63 11.18 -9.64
N VAL A 48 -0.97 11.09 -10.91
CA VAL A 48 -1.73 9.94 -11.45
C VAL A 48 -0.95 8.65 -11.30
N ALA A 49 0.36 8.68 -11.57
CA ALA A 49 1.22 7.50 -11.41
C ALA A 49 1.26 7.04 -9.94
N LYS A 50 1.38 7.96 -9.00
CA LYS A 50 1.37 7.66 -7.57
C LYS A 50 0.04 7.07 -7.13
N LYS A 51 -1.07 7.61 -7.60
CA LYS A 51 -2.40 7.09 -7.31
C LYS A 51 -2.55 5.65 -7.79
N GLN A 52 -2.07 5.35 -8.99
CA GLN A 52 -2.15 4.00 -9.54
C GLN A 52 -1.32 3.02 -8.72
N ALA A 53 -0.10 3.41 -8.32
CA ALA A 53 0.76 2.58 -7.49
C ALA A 53 0.09 2.26 -6.14
N LEU A 54 -0.59 3.25 -5.55
CA LEU A 54 -1.32 3.04 -4.29
C LEU A 54 -2.50 2.09 -4.46
N ARG A 55 -3.25 2.20 -5.56
CA ARG A 55 -4.38 1.29 -5.82
C ARG A 55 -3.91 -0.15 -6.00
N ASP A 56 -2.73 -0.34 -6.59
CA ASP A 56 -2.18 -1.67 -6.86
C ASP A 56 -1.50 -2.30 -5.64
N ALA A 57 -1.09 -1.51 -4.65
CA ALA A 57 -0.32 -1.98 -3.51
C ALA A 57 -0.98 -3.15 -2.74
N PRO A 58 -2.30 -3.11 -2.42
CA PRO A 58 -2.91 -4.22 -1.68
C PRO A 58 -2.99 -5.53 -2.47
N ALA A 59 -2.89 -5.46 -3.79
CA ALA A 59 -2.97 -6.61 -4.68
C ALA A 59 -1.60 -7.15 -5.10
N ASP A 60 -0.52 -6.67 -4.48
CA ASP A 60 0.84 -7.08 -4.82
C ASP A 60 1.00 -8.59 -4.65
N SER A 61 1.45 -9.25 -5.73
CA SER A 61 1.67 -10.70 -5.73
C SER A 61 2.75 -11.13 -4.74
N ALA A 62 3.68 -10.24 -4.38
CA ALA A 62 4.72 -10.54 -3.39
C ALA A 62 4.13 -10.78 -2.01
N ILE A 63 2.98 -10.18 -1.68
CA ILE A 63 2.26 -10.44 -0.43
C ILE A 63 1.78 -11.89 -0.41
N GLU A 64 1.19 -12.34 -1.50
CA GLU A 64 0.69 -13.71 -1.62
C GLU A 64 1.84 -14.72 -1.57
N ALA A 65 2.99 -14.39 -2.15
CA ALA A 65 4.16 -15.26 -2.20
C ALA A 65 4.92 -15.34 -0.87
N ALA A 66 4.66 -14.43 0.07
CA ALA A 66 5.34 -14.44 1.36
C ALA A 66 4.98 -15.69 2.16
N SER A 67 5.98 -16.38 2.69
CA SER A 67 5.78 -17.60 3.47
C SER A 67 6.14 -17.43 4.95
N THR A 68 6.74 -16.30 5.32
CA THR A 68 7.08 -15.98 6.71
C THR A 68 6.63 -14.56 7.03
N GLU A 69 6.51 -14.27 8.33
CA GLU A 69 6.16 -12.92 8.78
C GLU A 69 7.22 -11.90 8.35
N ALA A 70 8.49 -12.29 8.38
CA ALA A 70 9.57 -11.40 7.96
C ALA A 70 9.46 -11.03 6.49
N GLU A 71 9.15 -12.02 5.63
CA GLU A 71 8.93 -11.77 4.21
C GLU A 71 7.72 -10.86 3.98
N LEU A 72 6.65 -11.09 4.74
CA LEU A 72 5.43 -10.30 4.63
C LEU A 72 5.67 -8.84 5.02
N LYS A 73 6.37 -8.61 6.12
CA LYS A 73 6.71 -7.27 6.58
C LYS A 73 7.57 -6.52 5.57
N ALA A 74 8.44 -7.24 4.85
CA ALA A 74 9.29 -6.67 3.82
C ALA A 74 8.49 -6.15 2.62
N GLN A 75 7.22 -6.57 2.47
CA GLN A 75 6.36 -6.16 1.37
C GLN A 75 5.62 -4.84 1.63
N TRP A 76 6.13 -4.03 2.52
CA TRP A 76 5.61 -2.67 2.74
C TRP A 76 6.45 -1.68 1.94
N ASN A 77 5.84 -1.06 0.94
CA ASN A 77 6.55 -0.09 0.10
C ASN A 77 6.55 1.29 0.76
N THR A 78 7.63 1.61 1.47
CA THR A 78 7.74 2.88 2.19
C THR A 78 7.76 4.09 1.26
N SER A 79 8.13 3.91 -0.01
CA SER A 79 8.16 5.00 -1.00
C SER A 79 6.77 5.55 -1.26
N ILE A 80 5.74 4.71 -1.26
CA ILE A 80 4.37 5.12 -1.55
C ILE A 80 3.47 5.11 -0.32
N LEU A 81 3.74 4.26 0.67
CA LEU A 81 2.89 4.09 1.84
C LEU A 81 3.39 4.84 3.08
N GLY A 82 4.64 5.28 3.06
CA GLY A 82 5.26 5.93 4.21
C GLY A 82 5.83 4.91 5.19
N THR A 83 5.99 5.31 6.45
CA THR A 83 6.63 4.48 7.47
C THR A 83 5.86 3.18 7.70
N SER A 84 6.60 2.07 7.76
CA SER A 84 6.01 0.76 8.04
C SER A 84 5.46 0.70 9.46
N PRO A 85 4.25 0.11 9.65
CA PRO A 85 3.68 -0.06 10.98
C PRO A 85 4.44 -1.10 11.82
N TYR A 86 5.35 -1.83 11.20
CA TYR A 86 6.13 -2.87 11.87
C TYR A 86 7.47 -2.37 12.42
N SER A 87 7.84 -1.15 12.12
CA SER A 87 9.13 -0.60 12.57
C SER A 87 9.07 0.02 13.95
#